data_55e82e672e49d83a581a60f4895f164d
#
_entry.id   55e82e672e49d83a581a60f4895f164d
#
_cell.length_a   1.000
_cell.length_b   1.000
_cell.length_c   1.000
_cell.angle_alpha   90.00
_cell.angle_beta   90.00
_cell.angle_gamma   90.00
#
_symmetry.space_group_name_H-M   'P 1'
#
loop_
_entity.id
_entity.type
_entity.pdbx_description
1 polymer ?
#
loop_
_entity_poly.entity_id
_entity_poly.type
_entity_poly.pdbx_seq_one_letter_code
_entity_poly.pdbx_strand_id
1 'polypeptide(L)'
;ITNFIKKNYEKKKILFVCGPGNNGMDGKLAYNKLSKKFDVSIFTIDRNHKINFNKLKNLIKNTEIIFDCIFGTGLNKKIRGNNKKIIELINKSNKQIVAVDIPSGLSGDSGQRMGTCIQADTTLAMGFLKPGYFLQPAKEFIGKLELLNLGLPLPKFKPNIKLVNKKNIENIPSQNSSINKYDKGHVLVI
;
A
#
# COMPACT_ATOMS: atom_id res chain seq x y z
N ILE A 1 -11.82 0.00 3.10
CA ILE A 1 -11.35 -1.39 3.23
C ILE A 1 -12.53 -2.36 3.10
N THR A 2 -13.53 -2.29 3.99
CA THR A 2 -14.65 -3.26 4.05
C THR A 2 -15.43 -3.36 2.73
N ASN A 3 -15.74 -2.23 2.07
CA ASN A 3 -16.42 -2.23 0.78
C ASN A 3 -15.57 -2.86 -0.33
N PHE A 4 -14.26 -2.64 -0.30
CA PHE A 4 -13.33 -3.27 -1.23
C PHE A 4 -13.32 -4.80 -1.06
N ILE A 5 -13.29 -5.28 0.20
CA ILE A 5 -13.33 -6.72 0.50
C ILE A 5 -14.65 -7.34 0.06
N LYS A 6 -15.78 -6.72 0.36
CA LYS A 6 -17.10 -7.19 -0.06
C LYS A 6 -17.22 -7.34 -1.58
N LYS A 7 -16.63 -6.41 -2.32
CA LYS A 7 -16.67 -6.42 -3.79
C LYS A 7 -15.76 -7.49 -4.42
N ASN A 8 -14.57 -7.71 -3.83
CA ASN A 8 -13.51 -8.46 -4.50
C ASN A 8 -13.21 -9.83 -3.85
N TYR A 9 -13.57 -10.04 -2.56
CA TYR A 9 -13.09 -11.17 -1.76
C TYR A 9 -14.15 -11.82 -0.87
N GLU A 10 -15.42 -11.82 -1.30
CA GLU A 10 -16.54 -12.27 -0.48
C GLU A 10 -16.40 -13.69 0.09
N LYS A 11 -15.83 -14.62 -0.68
CA LYS A 11 -15.68 -16.05 -0.30
C LYS A 11 -14.25 -16.44 0.05
N LYS A 12 -13.38 -15.45 0.35
CA LYS A 12 -11.97 -15.70 0.60
C LYS A 12 -11.64 -15.70 2.08
N LYS A 13 -10.66 -16.56 2.46
CA LYS A 13 -10.09 -16.56 3.80
C LYS A 13 -9.06 -15.44 3.92
N ILE A 14 -9.32 -14.49 4.80
CA ILE A 14 -8.54 -13.25 4.91
C ILE A 14 -7.85 -13.18 6.28
N LEU A 15 -6.57 -12.81 6.27
CA LEU A 15 -5.80 -12.50 7.47
C LEU A 15 -5.46 -11.01 7.50
N PHE A 16 -5.90 -10.31 8.54
CA PHE A 16 -5.42 -8.97 8.84
C PHE A 16 -4.19 -9.05 9.74
N VAL A 17 -3.06 -8.46 9.32
CA VAL A 17 -1.86 -8.30 10.16
C VAL A 17 -1.76 -6.84 10.56
N CYS A 18 -2.08 -6.55 11.82
CA CYS A 18 -2.28 -5.20 12.32
C CYS A 18 -1.16 -4.76 13.25
N GLY A 19 -0.52 -3.64 12.94
CA GLY A 19 0.45 -2.98 13.79
C GLY A 19 -0.18 -2.17 14.93
N PRO A 20 0.66 -1.52 15.76
CA PRO A 20 0.20 -0.75 16.91
C PRO A 20 -0.23 0.69 16.58
N GLY A 21 -0.10 1.14 15.33
CA GLY A 21 -0.44 2.50 14.88
C GLY A 21 -1.82 2.62 14.23
N ASN A 22 -2.08 3.79 13.62
CA ASN A 22 -3.37 4.09 12.97
C ASN A 22 -3.71 3.10 11.85
N ASN A 23 -2.74 2.72 11.02
CA ASN A 23 -2.94 1.71 9.98
C ASN A 23 -3.42 0.36 10.55
N GLY A 24 -2.84 -0.06 11.69
CA GLY A 24 -3.29 -1.24 12.42
C GLY A 24 -4.70 -1.06 13.01
N MET A 25 -5.07 0.14 13.43
CA MET A 25 -6.41 0.43 13.90
C MET A 25 -7.44 0.31 12.77
N ASP A 26 -7.12 0.82 11.58
CA ASP A 26 -7.98 0.69 10.38
C ASP A 26 -8.22 -0.79 10.03
N GLY A 27 -7.18 -1.62 10.12
CA GLY A 27 -7.28 -3.07 9.93
C GLY A 27 -8.15 -3.75 10.99
N LYS A 28 -8.00 -3.39 12.27
CA LYS A 28 -8.84 -3.90 13.37
C LYS A 28 -10.30 -3.52 13.20
N LEU A 29 -10.60 -2.28 12.81
CA LEU A 29 -11.97 -1.81 12.56
C LEU A 29 -12.58 -2.57 11.36
N ALA A 30 -11.81 -2.80 10.30
CA ALA A 30 -12.25 -3.60 9.16
C ALA A 30 -12.55 -5.05 9.56
N TYR A 31 -11.65 -5.69 10.30
CA TYR A 31 -11.85 -7.02 10.88
C TYR A 31 -13.15 -7.11 11.69
N ASN A 32 -13.35 -6.21 12.66
CA ASN A 32 -14.52 -6.21 13.52
C ASN A 32 -15.84 -6.11 12.74
N LYS A 33 -15.85 -5.28 11.67
CA LYS A 33 -17.03 -5.13 10.81
C LYS A 33 -17.32 -6.36 9.94
N LEU A 34 -16.29 -7.15 9.62
CA LEU A 34 -16.41 -8.28 8.70
C LEU A 34 -16.56 -9.63 9.44
N SER A 35 -16.05 -9.76 10.67
CA SER A 35 -15.90 -11.03 11.38
C SER A 35 -17.20 -11.82 11.59
N LYS A 36 -18.36 -11.17 11.53
CA LYS A 36 -19.67 -11.83 11.65
C LYS A 36 -20.16 -12.50 10.34
N LYS A 37 -19.61 -12.10 9.19
CA LYS A 37 -20.16 -12.50 7.87
C LYS A 37 -19.10 -13.05 6.91
N PHE A 38 -17.82 -12.88 7.23
CA PHE A 38 -16.69 -13.26 6.37
C PHE A 38 -15.72 -14.15 7.14
N ASP A 39 -15.03 -15.04 6.42
CA ASP A 39 -13.96 -15.87 6.99
C ASP A 39 -12.70 -14.99 7.15
N VAL A 40 -12.65 -14.26 8.24
CA VAL A 40 -11.55 -13.34 8.54
C VAL A 40 -10.88 -13.69 9.85
N SER A 41 -9.58 -13.57 9.89
CA SER A 41 -8.74 -13.72 11.08
C SER A 41 -7.87 -12.49 11.28
N ILE A 42 -7.33 -12.33 12.47
CA ILE A 42 -6.48 -11.18 12.81
C ILE A 42 -5.25 -11.62 13.60
N PHE A 43 -4.11 -11.03 13.25
CA PHE A 43 -2.88 -11.07 14.01
C PHE A 43 -2.47 -9.65 14.39
N THR A 44 -2.39 -9.38 15.68
CA THR A 44 -2.02 -8.05 16.21
C THR A 44 -0.58 -8.05 16.68
N ILE A 45 0.17 -7.03 16.29
CA ILE A 45 1.52 -6.77 16.77
C ILE A 45 1.41 -5.78 17.91
N ASP A 46 1.69 -6.21 19.12
CA ASP A 46 1.74 -5.37 20.29
C ASP A 46 3.19 -4.97 20.60
N ARG A 47 3.40 -3.73 21.07
CA ARG A 47 4.73 -3.21 21.43
C ARG A 47 5.31 -3.94 22.66
N ASN A 48 4.46 -4.36 23.56
CA ASN A 48 4.83 -4.84 24.89
C ASN A 48 4.77 -6.38 25.02
N HIS A 49 4.29 -7.10 24.00
CA HIS A 49 4.14 -8.53 24.07
C HIS A 49 5.09 -9.29 23.14
N LYS A 50 5.54 -10.43 23.59
CA LYS A 50 6.36 -11.34 22.78
C LYS A 50 5.56 -11.84 21.57
N ILE A 51 6.14 -11.71 20.39
CA ILE A 51 5.51 -12.16 19.15
C ILE A 51 5.41 -13.69 19.11
N ASN A 52 4.19 -14.21 18.96
CA ASN A 52 3.96 -15.63 18.75
C ASN A 52 4.05 -15.96 17.25
N PHE A 53 5.25 -16.29 16.78
CA PHE A 53 5.50 -16.62 15.37
C PHE A 53 4.81 -17.90 14.93
N ASN A 54 4.60 -18.88 15.83
CA ASN A 54 3.88 -20.12 15.49
C ASN A 54 2.41 -19.82 15.20
N LYS A 55 1.78 -18.96 15.99
CA LYS A 55 0.41 -18.48 15.71
C LYS A 55 0.34 -17.77 14.35
N LEU A 56 1.29 -16.87 14.06
CA LEU A 56 1.33 -16.17 12.78
C LEU A 56 1.49 -17.14 11.60
N LYS A 57 2.42 -18.09 11.67
CA LYS A 57 2.62 -19.11 10.64
C LYS A 57 1.36 -19.94 10.38
N ASN A 58 0.66 -20.36 11.44
CA ASN A 58 -0.58 -21.11 11.32
C ASN A 58 -1.70 -20.27 10.66
N LEU A 59 -1.85 -19.00 11.01
CA LEU A 59 -2.81 -18.10 10.39
C LEU A 59 -2.49 -17.91 8.90
N ILE A 60 -1.23 -17.65 8.55
CA ILE A 60 -0.79 -17.52 7.15
C ILE A 60 -1.08 -18.80 6.35
N LYS A 61 -0.80 -19.97 6.92
CA LYS A 61 -1.07 -21.26 6.24
C LYS A 61 -2.54 -21.43 5.87
N ASN A 62 -3.45 -21.00 6.74
CA ASN A 62 -4.89 -21.19 6.62
C ASN A 62 -5.61 -20.02 5.94
N THR A 63 -4.91 -19.07 5.34
CA THR A 63 -5.48 -17.93 4.64
C THR A 63 -5.16 -17.95 3.15
N GLU A 64 -5.93 -17.21 2.36
CA GLU A 64 -5.70 -16.99 0.93
C GLU A 64 -5.15 -15.58 0.67
N ILE A 65 -5.59 -14.61 1.47
CA ILE A 65 -5.27 -13.19 1.30
C ILE A 65 -4.80 -12.60 2.62
N ILE A 66 -3.72 -11.82 2.56
CA ILE A 66 -3.18 -11.11 3.72
C ILE A 66 -3.37 -9.61 3.51
N PHE A 67 -4.02 -8.96 4.45
CA PHE A 67 -4.10 -7.51 4.53
C PHE A 67 -2.97 -7.01 5.43
N ASP A 68 -2.00 -6.33 4.82
CA ASP A 68 -0.93 -5.64 5.51
C ASP A 68 -1.45 -4.31 6.07
N CYS A 69 -1.65 -4.29 7.38
CA CYS A 69 -2.02 -3.13 8.17
C CYS A 69 -0.97 -2.84 9.25
N ILE A 70 0.33 -3.18 9.00
CA ILE A 70 1.37 -3.09 10.03
C ILE A 70 1.81 -1.64 10.22
N PHE A 71 2.28 -1.00 9.13
CA PHE A 71 2.73 0.39 9.14
C PHE A 71 2.11 1.16 7.98
N GLY A 72 1.67 2.39 8.22
CA GLY A 72 1.28 3.35 7.19
C GLY A 72 2.36 4.42 6.99
N THR A 73 1.96 5.59 6.51
CA THR A 73 2.85 6.73 6.20
C THR A 73 3.61 7.31 7.41
N GLY A 74 3.20 7.02 8.64
CA GLY A 74 3.91 7.45 9.85
C GLY A 74 5.23 6.72 10.14
N LEU A 75 5.67 5.82 9.27
CA LEU A 75 6.94 5.10 9.44
C LEU A 75 8.13 6.03 9.15
N ASN A 76 8.92 6.33 10.19
CA ASN A 76 10.09 7.23 10.10
C ASN A 76 11.43 6.55 10.43
N LYS A 77 11.43 5.23 10.69
CA LYS A 77 12.63 4.46 11.05
C LYS A 77 12.69 3.17 10.24
N LYS A 78 13.93 2.71 9.99
CA LYS A 78 14.16 1.41 9.34
C LYS A 78 13.56 0.27 10.16
N ILE A 79 12.82 -0.61 9.50
CA ILE A 79 12.22 -1.80 10.10
C ILE A 79 13.31 -2.81 10.45
N ARG A 80 13.31 -3.28 11.69
CA ARG A 80 14.29 -4.23 12.25
C ARG A 80 13.60 -5.27 13.14
N GLY A 81 14.35 -6.25 13.63
CA GLY A 81 13.92 -7.21 14.65
C GLY A 81 12.69 -8.02 14.23
N ASN A 82 11.72 -8.15 15.14
CA ASN A 82 10.52 -8.97 14.93
C ASN A 82 9.65 -8.46 13.77
N ASN A 83 9.52 -7.16 13.58
CA ASN A 83 8.75 -6.60 12.47
C ASN A 83 9.36 -6.97 11.11
N LYS A 84 10.70 -6.97 11.00
CA LYS A 84 11.39 -7.47 9.81
C LYS A 84 11.03 -8.95 9.56
N LYS A 85 11.11 -9.79 10.58
CA LYS A 85 10.77 -11.22 10.47
C LYS A 85 9.32 -11.46 10.05
N ILE A 86 8.38 -10.65 10.54
CA ILE A 86 6.96 -10.73 10.16
C ILE A 86 6.79 -10.41 8.67
N ILE A 87 7.37 -9.31 8.20
CA ILE A 87 7.30 -8.91 6.79
C ILE A 87 7.92 -9.97 5.88
N GLU A 88 9.08 -10.52 6.27
CA GLU A 88 9.72 -11.60 5.51
C GLU A 88 8.87 -12.87 5.45
N LEU A 89 8.18 -13.23 6.54
CA LEU A 89 7.25 -14.36 6.55
C LEU A 89 6.05 -14.13 5.64
N ILE A 90 5.50 -12.93 5.63
CA ILE A 90 4.39 -12.55 4.74
C ILE A 90 4.83 -12.63 3.28
N ASN A 91 5.95 -12.00 2.92
CA ASN A 91 6.45 -12.00 1.55
C ASN A 91 6.78 -13.43 1.03
N LYS A 92 7.25 -14.32 1.91
CA LYS A 92 7.56 -15.72 1.57
C LYS A 92 6.35 -16.64 1.55
N SER A 93 5.16 -16.15 1.85
CA SER A 93 3.97 -16.99 2.03
C SER A 93 3.32 -17.45 0.73
N ASN A 94 3.66 -16.84 -0.41
CA ASN A 94 3.00 -17.03 -1.71
C ASN A 94 1.48 -16.79 -1.63
N LYS A 95 1.03 -15.95 -0.68
CA LYS A 95 -0.36 -15.52 -0.57
C LYS A 95 -0.55 -14.19 -1.26
N GLN A 96 -1.77 -13.90 -1.71
CA GLN A 96 -2.09 -12.57 -2.21
C GLN A 96 -1.97 -11.55 -1.07
N ILE A 97 -1.26 -10.46 -1.31
CA ILE A 97 -1.00 -9.43 -0.30
C ILE A 97 -1.65 -8.12 -0.74
N VAL A 98 -2.50 -7.59 0.12
CA VAL A 98 -3.14 -6.28 -0.04
C VAL A 98 -2.62 -5.33 1.03
N ALA A 99 -1.86 -4.33 0.63
CA ALA A 99 -1.37 -3.30 1.55
C ALA A 99 -2.43 -2.22 1.77
N VAL A 100 -2.69 -1.89 3.02
CA VAL A 100 -3.58 -0.78 3.40
C VAL A 100 -2.73 0.46 3.59
N ASP A 101 -3.14 1.56 2.99
CA ASP A 101 -2.47 2.85 2.94
C ASP A 101 -1.18 2.80 2.10
N ILE A 102 -0.17 2.09 2.53
CA ILE A 102 1.11 1.91 1.84
C ILE A 102 1.72 0.57 2.25
N PRO A 103 2.46 -0.14 1.38
CA PRO A 103 3.19 -1.34 1.78
C PRO A 103 4.08 -1.08 3.00
N SER A 104 3.92 -1.86 4.05
CA SER A 104 4.69 -1.67 5.28
C SER A 104 6.19 -1.75 5.02
N GLY A 105 6.88 -0.66 5.29
CA GLY A 105 8.30 -0.50 5.00
C GLY A 105 8.63 0.36 3.79
N LEU A 106 7.62 0.92 3.11
CA LEU A 106 7.80 1.90 2.05
C LEU A 106 7.57 3.32 2.59
N SER A 107 8.40 4.27 2.17
CA SER A 107 8.23 5.69 2.50
C SER A 107 7.17 6.32 1.60
N GLY A 108 6.14 6.94 2.19
CA GLY A 108 5.08 7.64 1.45
C GLY A 108 5.55 8.89 0.71
N ASP A 109 6.65 9.49 1.16
CA ASP A 109 7.19 10.72 0.55
C ASP A 109 8.21 10.42 -0.55
N SER A 110 9.14 9.50 -0.28
CA SER A 110 10.28 9.26 -1.17
C SER A 110 10.19 7.97 -1.99
N GLY A 111 9.24 7.07 -1.70
CA GLY A 111 9.17 5.76 -2.33
C GLY A 111 10.33 4.83 -1.98
N GLN A 112 11.19 5.22 -1.03
CA GLN A 112 12.34 4.43 -0.62
C GLN A 112 11.95 3.34 0.38
N ARG A 113 12.66 2.22 0.31
CA ARG A 113 12.50 1.11 1.24
C ARG A 113 13.15 1.42 2.59
N MET A 114 12.37 1.32 3.65
CA MET A 114 12.80 1.56 5.03
C MET A 114 13.30 0.27 5.71
N GLY A 115 14.35 -0.33 5.17
CA GLY A 115 14.89 -1.62 5.58
C GLY A 115 14.25 -2.77 4.80
N THR A 116 13.30 -3.49 5.39
CA THR A 116 12.46 -4.48 4.68
C THR A 116 11.12 -3.86 4.31
N CYS A 117 10.50 -4.38 3.25
CA CYS A 117 9.24 -3.86 2.73
C CYS A 117 8.32 -5.00 2.30
N ILE A 118 7.02 -4.86 2.52
CA ILE A 118 6.00 -5.73 1.94
C ILE A 118 6.03 -5.60 0.40
N GLN A 119 5.94 -6.74 -0.28
CA GLN A 119 5.69 -6.83 -1.72
C GLN A 119 4.21 -7.08 -1.93
N ALA A 120 3.44 -6.02 -2.11
CA ALA A 120 2.00 -6.11 -2.27
C ALA A 120 1.60 -6.41 -3.71
N ASP A 121 0.55 -7.22 -3.91
CA ASP A 121 -0.12 -7.39 -5.20
C ASP A 121 -1.07 -6.22 -5.48
N THR A 122 -1.60 -5.63 -4.41
CA THR A 122 -2.48 -4.44 -4.49
C THR A 122 -2.21 -3.53 -3.30
N THR A 123 -2.18 -2.23 -3.56
CA THR A 123 -2.10 -1.19 -2.52
C THR A 123 -3.35 -0.35 -2.53
N LEU A 124 -4.03 -0.26 -1.40
CA LEU A 124 -5.22 0.55 -1.18
C LEU A 124 -4.80 1.91 -0.62
N ALA A 125 -4.58 2.90 -1.47
CA ALA A 125 -4.26 4.26 -1.04
C ALA A 125 -5.47 4.86 -0.31
N MET A 126 -5.25 5.35 0.92
CA MET A 126 -6.31 5.87 1.77
C MET A 126 -6.47 7.38 1.59
N GLY A 127 -7.61 7.80 1.00
CA GLY A 127 -8.00 9.19 0.82
C GLY A 127 -7.25 9.93 -0.28
N PHE A 128 -5.93 10.05 -0.20
CA PHE A 128 -5.10 10.76 -1.16
C PHE A 128 -3.92 9.92 -1.64
N LEU A 129 -3.54 10.15 -2.90
CA LEU A 129 -2.30 9.59 -3.45
C LEU A 129 -1.09 10.31 -2.85
N LYS A 130 -0.02 9.56 -2.62
CA LYS A 130 1.23 10.04 -2.05
C LYS A 130 2.34 10.02 -3.10
N PRO A 131 3.27 10.98 -3.09
CA PRO A 131 4.37 11.01 -4.06
C PRO A 131 5.15 9.70 -4.13
N GLY A 132 5.39 9.08 -2.97
CA GLY A 132 6.16 7.86 -2.85
C GLY A 132 5.64 6.67 -3.65
N TYR A 133 4.34 6.63 -4.05
CA TYR A 133 3.84 5.56 -4.91
C TYR A 133 4.42 5.59 -6.33
N PHE A 134 4.84 6.77 -6.79
CA PHE A 134 5.25 7.01 -8.17
C PHE A 134 6.76 7.13 -8.35
N LEU A 135 7.50 7.17 -7.24
CA LEU A 135 8.96 7.27 -7.23
C LEU A 135 9.60 5.88 -7.18
N GLN A 136 10.75 5.72 -7.81
CA GLN A 136 11.52 4.47 -7.72
C GLN A 136 12.17 4.34 -6.32
N PRO A 137 12.23 3.14 -5.74
CA PRO A 137 11.83 1.83 -6.29
C PRO A 137 10.39 1.39 -5.94
N ALA A 138 9.48 2.29 -5.56
CA ALA A 138 8.16 1.95 -5.04
C ALA A 138 7.34 1.00 -5.94
N LYS A 139 7.49 1.11 -7.27
CA LYS A 139 6.77 0.25 -8.23
C LYS A 139 7.00 -1.25 -8.01
N GLU A 140 8.13 -1.64 -7.42
CA GLU A 140 8.44 -3.03 -7.10
C GLU A 140 7.63 -3.58 -5.93
N PHE A 141 7.01 -2.71 -5.13
CA PHE A 141 6.37 -3.05 -3.86
C PHE A 141 4.88 -2.80 -3.82
N ILE A 142 4.34 -1.88 -4.64
CA ILE A 142 2.95 -1.43 -4.52
C ILE A 142 1.95 -2.29 -5.28
N GLY A 143 2.37 -3.06 -6.28
CA GLY A 143 1.47 -3.79 -7.17
C GLY A 143 0.44 -2.88 -7.84
N LYS A 144 -0.81 -3.32 -7.92
CA LYS A 144 -1.92 -2.51 -8.42
C LYS A 144 -2.30 -1.44 -7.39
N LEU A 145 -2.24 -0.15 -7.77
CA LEU A 145 -2.64 0.95 -6.90
C LEU A 145 -4.13 1.27 -7.07
N GLU A 146 -4.88 1.22 -5.96
CA GLU A 146 -6.29 1.59 -5.91
C GLU A 146 -6.53 2.69 -4.88
N LEU A 147 -7.14 3.80 -5.31
CA LEU A 147 -7.49 4.91 -4.41
C LEU A 147 -8.85 4.67 -3.76
N LEU A 148 -8.87 4.56 -2.44
CA LEU A 148 -10.09 4.52 -1.66
C LEU A 148 -10.51 5.95 -1.28
N ASN A 149 -11.61 6.40 -1.87
CA ASN A 149 -12.21 7.68 -1.49
C ASN A 149 -12.82 7.57 -0.09
N LEU A 150 -12.32 8.38 0.84
CA LEU A 150 -12.78 8.43 2.23
C LEU A 150 -13.77 9.59 2.47
N GLY A 151 -14.17 10.32 1.45
CA GLY A 151 -15.02 11.52 1.59
C GLY A 151 -14.31 12.68 2.29
N LEU A 152 -12.97 12.68 2.32
CA LEU A 152 -12.20 13.76 2.94
C LEU A 152 -12.31 15.03 2.10
N PRO A 153 -12.41 16.22 2.72
CA PRO A 153 -12.38 17.48 2.01
C PRO A 153 -11.04 17.65 1.30
N LEU A 154 -11.06 18.29 0.13
CA LEU A 154 -9.83 18.64 -0.56
C LEU A 154 -8.99 19.58 0.31
N PRO A 155 -7.66 19.40 0.31
CA PRO A 155 -6.78 20.27 1.08
C PRO A 155 -6.87 21.72 0.56
N LYS A 156 -6.87 22.68 1.47
CA LYS A 156 -6.95 24.12 1.14
C LYS A 156 -5.66 24.67 0.51
N PHE A 157 -4.57 23.92 0.53
CA PHE A 157 -3.28 24.32 -0.07
C PHE A 157 -3.13 23.76 -1.49
N LYS A 158 -2.40 24.49 -2.34
CA LYS A 158 -2.01 23.97 -3.66
C LYS A 158 -0.92 22.93 -3.51
N PRO A 159 -1.08 21.71 -4.05
CA PRO A 159 -0.02 20.72 -4.01
C PRO A 159 1.16 21.14 -4.88
N ASN A 160 2.38 20.95 -4.37
CA ASN A 160 3.62 21.23 -5.10
C ASN A 160 3.90 20.17 -6.20
N ILE A 161 3.31 19.00 -6.08
CA ILE A 161 3.47 17.88 -7.01
C ILE A 161 2.09 17.52 -7.55
N LYS A 162 1.98 17.36 -8.87
CA LYS A 162 0.76 16.95 -9.55
C LYS A 162 1.02 15.67 -10.35
N LEU A 163 0.10 14.73 -10.25
CA LEU A 163 0.10 13.57 -11.13
C LEU A 163 -0.35 14.00 -12.53
N VAL A 164 0.51 13.80 -13.51
CA VAL A 164 0.16 14.01 -14.93
C VAL A 164 -0.70 12.83 -15.37
N ASN A 165 -1.87 13.12 -15.93
CA ASN A 165 -2.78 12.12 -16.49
C ASN A 165 -2.98 12.37 -18.00
N LYS A 166 -3.69 11.45 -18.68
CA LYS A 166 -3.91 11.51 -20.12
C LYS A 166 -4.49 12.85 -20.58
N LYS A 167 -5.42 13.46 -19.83
CA LYS A 167 -6.01 14.77 -20.16
C LYS A 167 -4.99 15.90 -20.15
N ASN A 168 -3.93 15.80 -19.35
CA ASN A 168 -2.88 16.82 -19.30
C ASN A 168 -1.96 16.79 -20.52
N ILE A 169 -1.96 15.69 -21.29
CA ILE A 169 -1.10 15.49 -22.46
C ILE A 169 -1.88 15.49 -23.78
N GLU A 170 -3.21 15.64 -23.75
CA GLU A 170 -4.06 15.71 -24.94
C GLU A 170 -3.72 16.90 -25.85
N ASN A 171 -3.10 17.96 -25.32
CA ASN A 171 -2.67 19.15 -26.04
C ASN A 171 -1.22 19.11 -26.55
N ILE A 172 -0.53 17.96 -26.43
CA ILE A 172 0.78 17.81 -27.06
C ILE A 172 0.54 17.66 -28.56
N PRO A 173 1.10 18.54 -29.42
CA PRO A 173 0.90 18.45 -30.84
C PRO A 173 1.32 17.09 -31.39
N SER A 174 0.48 16.51 -32.26
CA SER A 174 0.81 15.28 -32.95
C SER A 174 2.06 15.48 -33.82
N GLN A 175 2.93 14.48 -33.85
CA GLN A 175 4.18 14.57 -34.60
C GLN A 175 3.89 14.40 -36.10
N ASN A 176 4.21 15.40 -36.92
CA ASN A 176 4.41 15.19 -38.35
C ASN A 176 5.75 14.50 -38.57
N SER A 177 5.76 13.48 -39.41
CA SER A 177 6.92 12.60 -39.69
C SER A 177 8.14 13.32 -40.30
N SER A 178 8.03 14.59 -40.68
CA SER A 178 9.06 15.41 -41.33
C SER A 178 9.80 16.38 -40.40
N ILE A 179 9.55 16.34 -39.08
CA ILE A 179 10.13 17.29 -38.13
C ILE A 179 11.40 16.72 -37.51
N ASN A 180 12.50 17.45 -37.57
CA ASN A 180 13.75 17.12 -36.91
C ASN A 180 13.69 17.27 -35.40
N LYS A 181 14.56 16.57 -34.68
CA LYS A 181 14.62 16.63 -33.18
C LYS A 181 14.82 18.07 -32.63
N TYR A 182 15.42 18.96 -33.40
CA TYR A 182 15.70 20.35 -33.01
C TYR A 182 14.50 21.29 -33.20
N ASP A 183 13.55 20.92 -34.06
CA ASP A 183 12.36 21.75 -34.33
C ASP A 183 11.33 21.67 -33.20
N LYS A 184 11.52 20.75 -32.24
CA LYS A 184 10.61 20.50 -31.10
C LYS A 184 10.96 21.26 -29.82
N GLY A 185 12.01 22.10 -29.86
CA GLY A 185 12.52 22.78 -28.70
C GLY A 185 13.36 21.88 -27.79
N HIS A 186 13.81 22.43 -26.70
CA HIS A 186 14.62 21.75 -25.69
C HIS A 186 13.85 21.63 -24.39
N VAL A 187 13.88 20.47 -23.76
CA VAL A 187 13.39 20.25 -22.39
C VAL A 187 14.59 20.12 -21.48
N LEU A 188 14.74 21.07 -20.58
CA LEU A 188 15.70 20.98 -19.49
C LEU A 188 15.03 20.32 -18.30
N VAL A 189 15.55 19.18 -17.87
CA VAL A 189 15.14 18.51 -16.62
C VAL A 189 16.18 18.86 -15.58
N ILE A 190 15.78 19.57 -14.54
CA ILE A 190 16.63 20.00 -13.42
C ILE A 190 16.38 19.08 -12.24
#